data_3d19b7c60019298df1615d704754b169
#
_entry.id   3d19b7c60019298df1615d704754b169
#
_cell.length_a   1.000
_cell.length_b   1.000
_cell.length_c   1.000
_cell.angle_alpha   90.00
_cell.angle_beta   90.00
_cell.angle_gamma   90.00
#
_symmetry.space_group_name_H-M   'P 1'
#
loop_
_entity.id
_entity.type
_entity.pdbx_description
1 polymer ?
#
loop_
_entity_poly.entity_id
_entity_poly.type
_entity_poly.pdbx_seq_one_letter_code
_entity_poly.pdbx_strand_id
1 'polypeptide(L)'
;EIESYVEQKGLCQNIKYAVSIPASFEANQRRDLVDALISNQMDVSKQSLIDEPNAAFLNYIHESEMNNEAVVIPKDINPKMLVFDFGAGTCDISILEIGVDYKGVYSKNLSISKFEKLGGNDIDRYIAYEILYPELLSHNHLDMDIFIMSEKKKIINALLTTAENLKIRICKA
;
A
#
# COMPACT_ATOMS: atom_id res chain seq x y z
N GLU A 1 2.53 -5.46 21.03
CA GLU A 1 1.16 -5.72 20.54
C GLU A 1 1.04 -7.11 19.91
N ILE A 2 1.92 -7.51 18.95
CA ILE A 2 1.88 -8.81 18.28
C ILE A 2 2.08 -9.94 19.30
N GLU A 3 3.08 -9.86 20.17
CA GLU A 3 3.37 -10.85 21.21
C GLU A 3 2.19 -10.98 22.19
N SER A 4 1.64 -9.86 22.64
CA SER A 4 0.46 -9.84 23.51
C SER A 4 -0.77 -10.49 22.84
N TYR A 5 -0.97 -10.28 21.54
CA TYR A 5 -2.04 -10.95 20.79
C TYR A 5 -1.81 -12.47 20.69
N VAL A 6 -0.58 -12.90 20.41
CA VAL A 6 -0.19 -14.31 20.30
C VAL A 6 -0.41 -15.03 21.64
N GLU A 7 -0.01 -14.41 22.75
CA GLU A 7 -0.22 -14.93 24.10
C GLU A 7 -1.71 -15.06 24.44
N GLN A 8 -2.52 -14.02 24.15
CA GLN A 8 -3.97 -14.05 24.39
C GLN A 8 -4.69 -15.13 23.60
N LYS A 9 -4.17 -15.49 22.43
CA LYS A 9 -4.74 -16.54 21.57
C LYS A 9 -4.20 -17.94 21.90
N GLY A 10 -3.27 -18.08 22.84
CA GLY A 10 -2.65 -19.35 23.19
C GLY A 10 -1.84 -19.96 22.04
N LEU A 11 -1.35 -19.12 21.11
CA LEU A 11 -0.55 -19.55 19.99
C LEU A 11 0.90 -19.84 20.41
N CYS A 12 1.61 -20.61 19.59
CA CYS A 12 2.94 -21.10 19.89
C CYS A 12 3.95 -19.96 20.12
N GLN A 13 4.92 -20.20 21.05
CA GLN A 13 5.92 -19.19 21.44
C GLN A 13 6.96 -18.85 20.35
N ASN A 14 7.01 -19.59 19.25
CA ASN A 14 7.96 -19.36 18.16
C ASN A 14 7.32 -18.54 17.05
N ILE A 15 7.40 -17.22 17.17
CA ILE A 15 6.90 -16.28 16.17
C ILE A 15 7.93 -16.15 15.06
N LYS A 16 7.52 -16.40 13.82
CA LYS A 16 8.30 -16.07 12.62
C LYS A 16 7.71 -14.84 11.95
N TYR A 17 8.56 -13.90 11.60
CA TYR A 17 8.16 -12.68 10.94
C TYR A 17 8.44 -12.74 9.45
N ALA A 18 7.45 -12.38 8.63
CA ALA A 18 7.63 -12.01 7.24
C ALA A 18 7.21 -10.54 7.08
N VAL A 19 8.04 -9.72 6.48
CA VAL A 19 7.84 -8.28 6.38
C VAL A 19 7.84 -7.89 4.92
N SER A 20 6.72 -7.32 4.44
CA SER A 20 6.66 -6.75 3.09
C SER A 20 7.35 -5.39 3.06
N ILE A 21 8.03 -5.13 1.96
CA ILE A 21 8.79 -3.90 1.75
C ILE A 21 8.58 -3.41 0.32
N PRO A 22 8.64 -2.10 0.07
CA PRO A 22 8.61 -1.59 -1.30
C PRO A 22 9.71 -2.23 -2.14
N ALA A 23 9.34 -2.70 -3.34
CA ALA A 23 10.30 -3.34 -4.25
C ALA A 23 11.43 -2.39 -4.67
N SER A 24 11.17 -1.08 -4.62
CA SER A 24 12.11 0.00 -4.91
C SER A 24 13.17 0.23 -3.82
N PHE A 25 13.04 -0.42 -2.63
CA PHE A 25 14.01 -0.27 -1.55
C PHE A 25 15.39 -0.75 -1.95
N GLU A 26 16.38 0.13 -1.81
CA GLU A 26 17.79 -0.18 -2.01
C GLU A 26 18.37 -0.98 -0.85
N ALA A 27 19.58 -1.52 -1.05
CA ALA A 27 20.22 -2.41 -0.08
C ALA A 27 20.45 -1.76 1.31
N ASN A 28 20.73 -0.46 1.35
CA ASN A 28 20.86 0.31 2.60
C ASN A 28 19.53 0.42 3.34
N GLN A 29 18.44 0.76 2.64
CA GLN A 29 17.09 0.87 3.24
C GLN A 29 16.62 -0.49 3.78
N ARG A 30 16.87 -1.58 3.04
CA ARG A 30 16.56 -2.95 3.48
C ARG A 30 17.34 -3.32 4.75
N ARG A 31 18.63 -2.97 4.82
CA ARG A 31 19.45 -3.20 6.00
C ARG A 31 18.95 -2.38 7.19
N ASP A 32 18.72 -1.09 7.00
CA ASP A 32 18.28 -0.18 8.07
C ASP A 32 16.94 -0.64 8.65
N LEU A 33 16.03 -1.17 7.81
CA LEU A 33 14.78 -1.76 8.28
C LEU A 33 15.02 -3.03 9.11
N VAL A 34 15.88 -3.95 8.65
CA VAL A 34 16.21 -5.17 9.42
C VAL A 34 16.80 -4.79 10.77
N ASP A 35 17.74 -3.84 10.80
CA ASP A 35 18.37 -3.37 12.04
C ASP A 35 17.34 -2.74 12.99
N ALA A 36 16.38 -1.99 12.47
CA ALA A 36 15.29 -1.43 13.26
C ALA A 36 14.36 -2.51 13.83
N LEU A 37 14.03 -3.54 13.06
CA LEU A 37 13.20 -4.66 13.51
C LEU A 37 13.91 -5.49 14.60
N ILE A 38 15.20 -5.81 14.40
CA ILE A 38 16.01 -6.51 15.38
C ILE A 38 16.11 -5.70 16.69
N SER A 39 16.28 -4.38 16.60
CA SER A 39 16.31 -3.49 17.76
C SER A 39 15.00 -3.50 18.56
N ASN A 40 13.90 -3.87 17.91
CA ASN A 40 12.60 -4.10 18.55
C ASN A 40 12.37 -5.58 18.93
N GLN A 41 13.43 -6.38 19.04
CA GLN A 41 13.40 -7.79 19.48
C GLN A 41 12.64 -8.73 18.51
N MET A 42 12.46 -8.33 17.25
CA MET A 42 11.89 -9.20 16.24
C MET A 42 13.00 -10.08 15.64
N ASP A 43 12.77 -11.39 15.61
CA ASP A 43 13.71 -12.34 14.96
C ASP A 43 13.48 -12.30 13.45
N VAL A 44 14.19 -11.39 12.78
CA VAL A 44 14.12 -11.17 11.34
C VAL A 44 15.51 -11.20 10.72
N SER A 45 15.56 -11.55 9.45
CA SER A 45 16.74 -11.54 8.62
C SER A 45 16.40 -11.00 7.23
N LYS A 46 17.38 -10.92 6.34
CA LYS A 46 17.11 -10.56 4.93
C LYS A 46 16.12 -11.51 4.25
N GLN A 47 16.11 -12.78 4.66
CA GLN A 47 15.18 -13.80 4.15
C GLN A 47 13.73 -13.61 4.67
N SER A 48 13.54 -12.82 5.72
CA SER A 48 12.22 -12.47 6.22
C SER A 48 11.54 -11.35 5.42
N LEU A 49 12.30 -10.69 4.53
CA LEU A 49 11.77 -9.61 3.69
C LEU A 49 11.20 -10.16 2.40
N ILE A 50 10.04 -9.66 2.03
CA ILE A 50 9.38 -9.92 0.74
C ILE A 50 9.03 -8.60 0.07
N ASP A 51 9.25 -8.47 -1.22
CA ASP A 51 8.83 -7.28 -1.96
C ASP A 51 7.30 -7.22 -2.04
N GLU A 52 6.71 -6.04 -1.82
CA GLU A 52 5.25 -5.83 -1.80
C GLU A 52 4.52 -6.41 -3.01
N PRO A 53 4.98 -6.25 -4.27
CA PRO A 53 4.30 -6.85 -5.41
C PRO A 53 4.31 -8.39 -5.37
N ASN A 54 5.38 -9.00 -4.81
CA ASN A 54 5.44 -10.45 -4.63
C ASN A 54 4.50 -10.91 -3.52
N ALA A 55 4.38 -10.15 -2.44
CA ALA A 55 3.42 -10.41 -1.37
C ALA A 55 1.97 -10.29 -1.89
N ALA A 56 1.67 -9.27 -2.68
CA ALA A 56 0.37 -9.10 -3.33
C ALA A 56 0.01 -10.28 -4.25
N PHE A 57 0.98 -10.77 -5.03
CA PHE A 57 0.81 -11.95 -5.86
C PHE A 57 0.51 -13.20 -5.02
N LEU A 58 1.25 -13.44 -3.95
CA LEU A 58 1.01 -14.60 -3.07
C LEU A 58 -0.38 -14.54 -2.42
N ASN A 59 -0.81 -13.34 -2.00
CA ASN A 59 -2.16 -13.16 -1.48
C ASN A 59 -3.22 -13.43 -2.55
N TYR A 60 -3.01 -12.98 -3.78
CA TYR A 60 -3.92 -13.26 -4.90
C TYR A 60 -4.09 -14.78 -5.13
N ILE A 61 -3.00 -15.55 -5.12
CA ILE A 61 -3.06 -17.01 -5.23
C ILE A 61 -3.85 -17.61 -4.06
N HIS A 62 -3.54 -17.20 -2.84
CA HIS A 62 -4.21 -17.69 -1.63
C HIS A 62 -5.72 -17.39 -1.63
N GLU A 63 -6.12 -16.17 -1.94
CA GLU A 63 -7.53 -15.77 -2.05
C GLU A 63 -8.27 -16.58 -3.13
N SER A 64 -7.63 -16.79 -4.27
CA SER A 64 -8.20 -17.58 -5.37
C SER A 64 -8.41 -19.04 -4.95
N GLU A 65 -7.46 -19.64 -4.22
CA GLU A 65 -7.60 -21.00 -3.68
C GLU A 65 -8.75 -21.08 -2.65
N MET A 66 -8.87 -20.10 -1.76
CA MET A 66 -9.95 -20.05 -0.77
C MET A 66 -11.33 -19.91 -1.41
N ASN A 67 -11.43 -19.21 -2.54
CA ASN A 67 -12.67 -19.01 -3.29
C ASN A 67 -12.97 -20.16 -4.29
N ASN A 68 -12.17 -21.23 -4.31
CA ASN A 68 -12.21 -22.30 -5.31
C ASN A 68 -12.02 -21.81 -6.76
N GLU A 69 -11.37 -20.69 -6.95
CA GLU A 69 -10.97 -20.15 -8.24
C GLU A 69 -9.53 -20.60 -8.52
N ALA A 70 -9.35 -21.70 -9.25
CA ALA A 70 -8.02 -22.20 -9.55
C ALA A 70 -7.26 -21.23 -10.48
N VAL A 71 -6.22 -20.61 -9.99
CA VAL A 71 -5.28 -19.86 -10.84
C VAL A 71 -4.41 -20.85 -11.59
N VAL A 72 -4.69 -21.02 -12.89
CA VAL A 72 -3.91 -21.90 -13.76
C VAL A 72 -2.67 -21.15 -14.24
N ILE A 73 -1.50 -21.49 -13.69
CA ILE A 73 -0.21 -21.02 -14.20
C ILE A 73 0.31 -22.04 -15.20
N PRO A 74 0.43 -21.69 -16.51
CA PRO A 74 0.96 -22.59 -17.51
C PRO A 74 2.40 -23.00 -17.17
N LYS A 75 2.73 -24.30 -17.28
CA LYS A 75 4.07 -24.80 -16.98
C LYS A 75 5.10 -24.45 -18.07
N ASP A 76 4.64 -24.27 -19.29
CA ASP A 76 5.51 -24.07 -20.46
C ASP A 76 5.72 -22.60 -20.83
N ILE A 77 5.01 -21.69 -20.18
CA ILE A 77 5.07 -20.25 -20.43
C ILE A 77 5.13 -19.57 -19.07
N ASN A 78 6.12 -18.70 -18.88
CA ASN A 78 6.17 -17.84 -17.68
C ASN A 78 5.33 -16.58 -17.91
N PRO A 79 4.06 -16.54 -17.49
CA PRO A 79 3.22 -15.38 -17.67
C PRO A 79 3.80 -14.19 -16.93
N LYS A 80 3.47 -12.99 -17.43
CA LYS A 80 3.83 -11.74 -16.79
C LYS A 80 2.60 -11.12 -16.15
N MET A 81 2.76 -10.67 -14.91
CA MET A 81 1.71 -9.99 -14.15
C MET A 81 2.14 -8.55 -13.92
N LEU A 82 1.22 -7.62 -14.18
CA LEU A 82 1.34 -6.25 -13.75
C LEU A 82 0.71 -6.12 -12.37
N VAL A 83 1.49 -5.62 -11.41
CA VAL A 83 1.00 -5.19 -10.09
C VAL A 83 0.98 -3.68 -10.09
N PHE A 84 -0.20 -3.12 -9.86
CA PHE A 84 -0.43 -1.69 -9.74
C PHE A 84 -0.89 -1.40 -8.31
N ASP A 85 0.04 -0.88 -7.50
CA ASP A 85 -0.22 -0.50 -6.11
C ASP A 85 -0.42 1.01 -6.02
N PHE A 86 -1.67 1.42 -5.81
CA PHE A 86 -2.04 2.82 -5.65
C PHE A 86 -2.41 3.08 -4.19
N GLY A 87 -1.41 3.47 -3.41
CA GLY A 87 -1.52 3.75 -1.98
C GLY A 87 -2.08 5.14 -1.67
N ALA A 88 -1.98 5.52 -0.40
CA ALA A 88 -2.41 6.85 0.06
C ALA A 88 -1.51 7.97 -0.46
N GLY A 89 -0.20 7.75 -0.56
CA GLY A 89 0.77 8.77 -0.96
C GLY A 89 1.70 8.39 -2.10
N THR A 90 1.63 7.14 -2.57
CA THR A 90 2.52 6.60 -3.61
C THR A 90 1.77 5.74 -4.59
N CYS A 91 2.31 5.66 -5.79
CA CYS A 91 1.89 4.73 -6.82
C CYS A 91 3.11 3.90 -7.25
N ASP A 92 3.07 2.61 -7.03
CA ASP A 92 4.12 1.68 -7.40
C ASP A 92 3.61 0.71 -8.47
N ILE A 93 4.36 0.57 -9.56
CA ILE A 93 4.03 -0.32 -10.67
C ILE A 93 5.14 -1.34 -10.81
N SER A 94 4.81 -2.61 -10.79
CA SER A 94 5.77 -3.69 -10.94
C SER A 94 5.31 -4.71 -11.98
N ILE A 95 6.27 -5.25 -12.72
CA ILE A 95 6.03 -6.37 -13.63
C ILE A 95 6.73 -7.59 -13.05
N LEU A 96 5.95 -8.62 -12.77
CA LEU A 96 6.43 -9.90 -12.29
C LEU A 96 6.42 -10.94 -13.42
N GLU A 97 7.46 -11.77 -13.47
CA GLU A 97 7.41 -13.07 -14.13
C GLU A 97 6.94 -14.11 -13.13
N ILE A 98 5.96 -14.91 -13.51
CA ILE A 98 5.38 -15.95 -12.66
C ILE A 98 5.71 -17.31 -13.26
N GLY A 99 6.01 -18.27 -12.41
CA GLY A 99 6.28 -19.64 -12.86
C GLY A 99 6.02 -20.67 -11.77
N VAL A 100 6.18 -21.92 -12.15
CA VAL A 100 6.08 -23.07 -11.25
C VAL A 100 7.34 -23.89 -11.37
N ASP A 101 7.99 -24.14 -10.27
CA ASP A 101 9.15 -25.04 -10.17
C ASP A 101 8.88 -26.19 -9.20
N TYR A 102 9.94 -26.95 -8.85
CA TYR A 102 9.84 -28.10 -7.93
C TYR A 102 9.54 -27.68 -6.48
N LYS A 103 9.65 -26.39 -6.13
CA LYS A 103 9.30 -25.83 -4.82
C LYS A 103 7.90 -25.27 -4.78
N GLY A 104 7.24 -25.11 -5.93
CA GLY A 104 5.92 -24.53 -6.05
C GLY A 104 5.86 -23.30 -6.96
N VAL A 105 4.88 -22.45 -6.72
CA VAL A 105 4.70 -21.20 -7.45
C VAL A 105 5.74 -20.18 -7.00
N TYR A 106 6.35 -19.49 -7.97
CA TYR A 106 7.29 -18.41 -7.69
C TYR A 106 6.93 -17.16 -8.48
N SER A 107 7.40 -16.01 -8.00
CA SER A 107 7.38 -14.74 -8.72
C SER A 107 8.75 -14.08 -8.70
N LYS A 108 9.09 -13.40 -9.79
CA LYS A 108 10.35 -12.68 -9.96
C LYS A 108 10.08 -11.30 -10.53
N ASN A 109 10.63 -10.26 -9.88
CA ASN A 109 10.55 -8.90 -10.39
C ASN A 109 11.33 -8.78 -11.71
N LEU A 110 10.66 -8.38 -12.79
CA LEU A 110 11.25 -8.04 -14.08
C LEU A 110 11.50 -6.55 -14.20
N SER A 111 10.57 -5.74 -13.74
CA SER A 111 10.65 -4.29 -13.76
C SER A 111 9.89 -3.71 -12.58
N ILE A 112 10.42 -2.63 -12.04
CA ILE A 112 9.85 -1.89 -10.93
C ILE A 112 9.88 -0.42 -11.34
N SER A 113 8.75 0.30 -11.22
CA SER A 113 8.71 1.73 -11.46
C SER A 113 9.63 2.45 -10.48
N LYS A 114 10.12 3.61 -10.89
CA LYS A 114 10.63 4.55 -9.91
C LYS A 114 9.49 5.02 -9.02
N PHE A 115 9.82 5.36 -7.78
CA PHE A 115 8.92 5.94 -6.82
C PHE A 115 8.17 7.13 -7.42
N GLU A 116 6.84 7.01 -7.54
CA GLU A 116 5.96 8.10 -7.95
C GLU A 116 5.19 8.61 -6.73
N LYS A 117 5.42 9.87 -6.39
CA LYS A 117 4.71 10.53 -5.29
C LYS A 117 3.33 11.00 -5.77
N LEU A 118 2.46 10.04 -6.02
CA LEU A 118 1.08 10.24 -6.42
C LEU A 118 0.22 9.20 -5.73
N GLY A 119 -0.80 9.62 -5.01
CA GLY A 119 -1.67 8.69 -4.28
C GLY A 119 -3.03 9.27 -3.93
N GLY A 120 -3.78 8.53 -3.13
CA GLY A 120 -5.11 8.90 -2.69
C GLY A 120 -5.18 10.26 -2.01
N ASN A 121 -4.13 10.66 -1.30
CA ASN A 121 -4.04 11.98 -0.66
C ASN A 121 -3.98 13.15 -1.67
N ASP A 122 -3.43 12.91 -2.87
CA ASP A 122 -3.37 13.95 -3.90
C ASP A 122 -4.75 14.12 -4.54
N ILE A 123 -5.53 13.05 -4.67
CA ILE A 123 -6.94 13.11 -5.06
C ILE A 123 -7.74 13.90 -4.02
N ASP A 124 -7.55 13.61 -2.73
CA ASP A 124 -8.25 14.33 -1.65
C ASP A 124 -7.90 15.82 -1.66
N ARG A 125 -6.63 16.15 -1.88
CA ARG A 125 -6.19 17.54 -2.04
C ARG A 125 -6.85 18.21 -3.23
N TYR A 126 -6.85 17.56 -4.39
CA TYR A 126 -7.51 18.10 -5.58
C TYR A 126 -8.99 18.38 -5.31
N ILE A 127 -9.73 17.43 -4.75
CA ILE A 127 -11.14 17.61 -4.40
C ILE A 127 -11.31 18.77 -3.41
N ALA A 128 -10.48 18.84 -2.37
CA ALA A 128 -10.60 19.87 -1.34
C ALA A 128 -10.29 21.28 -1.87
N TYR A 129 -9.21 21.44 -2.66
CA TYR A 129 -8.74 22.74 -3.10
C TYR A 129 -9.42 23.22 -4.36
N GLU A 130 -9.66 22.34 -5.34
CA GLU A 130 -10.13 22.73 -6.66
C GLU A 130 -11.66 22.61 -6.81
N ILE A 131 -12.32 21.85 -5.91
CA ILE A 131 -13.76 21.66 -5.97
C ILE A 131 -14.44 22.21 -4.72
N LEU A 132 -14.17 21.67 -3.54
CA LEU A 132 -14.94 21.99 -2.34
C LEU A 132 -14.68 23.41 -1.83
N TYR A 133 -13.45 23.89 -1.87
CA TYR A 133 -13.13 25.23 -1.37
C TYR A 133 -13.74 26.34 -2.24
N PRO A 134 -13.62 26.33 -3.58
CA PRO A 134 -14.31 27.28 -4.44
C PRO A 134 -15.84 27.24 -4.28
N GLU A 135 -16.44 26.06 -4.19
CA GLU A 135 -17.88 25.90 -3.97
C GLU A 135 -18.32 26.48 -2.63
N LEU A 136 -17.53 26.25 -1.55
CA LEU A 136 -17.80 26.83 -0.23
C LEU A 136 -17.84 28.37 -0.31
N LEU A 137 -16.85 28.97 -0.98
CA LEU A 137 -16.77 30.42 -1.15
C LEU A 137 -17.95 30.97 -1.96
N SER A 138 -18.19 30.36 -3.12
CA SER A 138 -19.27 30.76 -4.03
C SER A 138 -20.64 30.67 -3.36
N HIS A 139 -20.93 29.55 -2.69
CA HIS A 139 -22.21 29.33 -2.02
C HIS A 139 -22.47 30.33 -0.88
N ASN A 140 -21.42 30.82 -0.23
CA ASN A 140 -21.53 31.78 0.86
C ASN A 140 -21.27 33.25 0.42
N HIS A 141 -21.09 33.49 -0.86
CA HIS A 141 -20.78 34.81 -1.44
C HIS A 141 -19.54 35.46 -0.79
N LEU A 142 -18.48 34.68 -0.60
CA LEU A 142 -17.22 35.08 0.01
C LEU A 142 -16.11 35.18 -1.03
N ASP A 143 -15.20 36.13 -0.85
CA ASP A 143 -13.99 36.25 -1.66
C ASP A 143 -12.88 35.34 -1.16
N MET A 144 -12.00 34.89 -2.06
CA MET A 144 -10.87 33.98 -1.73
C MET A 144 -9.94 34.52 -0.65
N ASP A 145 -9.80 35.85 -0.53
CA ASP A 145 -8.86 36.50 0.37
C ASP A 145 -9.48 36.95 1.71
N ILE A 146 -10.75 36.57 1.96
CA ILE A 146 -11.45 36.95 3.20
C ILE A 146 -10.84 36.32 4.46
N PHE A 147 -10.20 35.15 4.31
CA PHE A 147 -9.64 34.40 5.42
C PHE A 147 -8.14 34.63 5.59
N ILE A 148 -7.71 34.85 6.82
CA ILE A 148 -6.29 34.82 7.17
C ILE A 148 -5.73 33.41 7.05
N MET A 149 -4.40 33.28 6.90
CA MET A 149 -3.73 31.99 6.67
C MET A 149 -4.10 30.89 7.67
N SER A 150 -4.23 31.23 8.96
CA SER A 150 -4.57 30.26 10.01
C SER A 150 -6.01 29.73 9.89
N GLU A 151 -6.95 30.57 9.48
CA GLU A 151 -8.34 30.20 9.24
C GLU A 151 -8.46 29.35 7.97
N LYS A 152 -7.82 29.80 6.88
CA LYS A 152 -7.74 29.06 5.64
C LYS A 152 -7.22 27.65 5.85
N LYS A 153 -6.16 27.48 6.65
CA LYS A 153 -5.62 26.16 7.00
C LYS A 153 -6.63 25.28 7.74
N LYS A 154 -7.40 25.84 8.67
CA LYS A 154 -8.44 25.09 9.40
C LYS A 154 -9.57 24.64 8.45
N ILE A 155 -10.02 25.54 7.57
CA ILE A 155 -11.06 25.24 6.59
C ILE A 155 -10.57 24.12 5.65
N ILE A 156 -9.37 24.25 5.09
CA ILE A 156 -8.81 23.24 4.19
C ILE A 156 -8.67 21.89 4.88
N ASN A 157 -8.23 21.84 6.13
CA ASN A 157 -8.14 20.57 6.86
C ASN A 157 -9.50 19.89 7.04
N ALA A 158 -10.56 20.66 7.30
CA ALA A 158 -11.94 20.13 7.36
C ALA A 158 -12.42 19.65 5.99
N LEU A 159 -12.10 20.37 4.92
CA LEU A 159 -12.43 19.98 3.56
C LEU A 159 -11.66 18.74 3.09
N LEU A 160 -10.39 18.55 3.50
CA LEU A 160 -9.63 17.33 3.22
C LEU A 160 -10.30 16.09 3.82
N THR A 161 -10.75 16.16 5.06
CA THR A 161 -11.50 15.06 5.70
C THR A 161 -12.82 14.79 4.95
N THR A 162 -13.49 15.84 4.49
CA THR A 162 -14.72 15.71 3.69
C THR A 162 -14.45 15.08 2.33
N ALA A 163 -13.36 15.48 1.67
CA ALA A 163 -12.91 14.95 0.39
C ALA A 163 -12.58 13.46 0.47
N GLU A 164 -11.83 13.04 1.49
CA GLU A 164 -11.51 11.64 1.74
C GLU A 164 -12.79 10.81 1.94
N ASN A 165 -13.70 11.26 2.79
CA ASN A 165 -14.97 10.58 3.02
C ASN A 165 -15.82 10.47 1.75
N LEU A 166 -15.85 11.53 0.93
CA LEU A 166 -16.55 11.55 -0.34
C LEU A 166 -15.93 10.54 -1.33
N LYS A 167 -14.61 10.55 -1.48
CA LYS A 167 -13.86 9.58 -2.30
C LYS A 167 -14.19 8.15 -1.90
N ILE A 168 -14.10 7.83 -0.59
CA ILE A 168 -14.38 6.48 -0.06
C ILE A 168 -15.82 6.05 -0.37
N ARG A 169 -16.78 6.95 -0.24
CA ARG A 169 -18.19 6.65 -0.54
C ARG A 169 -18.43 6.39 -2.01
N ILE A 170 -17.82 7.18 -2.89
CA ILE A 170 -17.92 6.99 -4.35
C ILE A 170 -17.31 5.66 -4.77
N CYS A 171 -16.16 5.28 -4.21
CA CYS A 171 -15.51 4.01 -4.54
C CYS A 171 -16.23 2.77 -3.99
N LYS A 172 -17.20 2.93 -3.07
CA LYS A 172 -18.00 1.83 -2.52
C LYS A 172 -19.38 1.69 -3.18
N ALA A 173 -19.77 2.65 -4.00
CA ALA A 173 -21.05 2.65 -4.70
C ALA A 173 -20.99 1.83 -6.00
#